data_7e20caacb62bd91b20881dbd98389f7a
#
_entry.id   7e20caacb62bd91b20881dbd98389f7a
#
_cell.length_a   1.000
_cell.length_b   1.000
_cell.length_c   1.000
_cell.angle_alpha   90.00
_cell.angle_beta   90.00
_cell.angle_gamma   90.00
#
_symmetry.space_group_name_H-M   'P 1'
#
loop_
_entity.id
_entity.type
_entity.pdbx_description
1 polymer ?
#
loop_
_entity_poly.entity_id
_entity_poly.type
_entity_poly.pdbx_seq_one_letter_code
_entity_poly.pdbx_strand_id
1 'polypeptide(L)'
;MLKARFIKHTLQFKQASGTSRGVLKTKDSWFLILCDTDNPNTQGIGECSIIEGLSPDNLEEYESKLQFVCENINQKEQLLIALSKFPSIQFGLETALLDIQANGSKNLFRSHFVRSNSPIKINGLIWMGNKDFMLEQIKTKIELGFSCLKLKI
;
A
#
# COMPACT_ATOMS: atom_id res chain seq x y z
N MET A 1 17.16 -7.18 18.26
CA MET A 1 17.52 -7.58 16.88
C MET A 1 16.24 -7.87 16.10
N LEU A 2 16.15 -7.47 14.80
CA LEU A 2 14.95 -7.69 14.00
C LEU A 2 14.95 -9.07 13.33
N LYS A 3 13.76 -9.68 13.27
CA LYS A 3 13.41 -10.79 12.39
C LYS A 3 12.35 -10.31 11.40
N ALA A 4 12.39 -10.81 10.17
CA ALA A 4 11.45 -10.44 9.13
C ALA A 4 10.89 -11.67 8.43
N ARG A 5 9.64 -11.56 7.97
CA ARG A 5 8.98 -12.50 7.07
C ARG A 5 8.02 -11.74 6.17
N PHE A 6 7.61 -12.33 5.08
CA PHE A 6 6.56 -11.76 4.25
C PHE A 6 5.42 -12.75 4.00
N ILE A 7 4.25 -12.19 3.67
CA ILE A 7 3.05 -12.95 3.31
C ILE A 7 2.48 -12.33 2.04
N LYS A 8 2.24 -13.14 1.01
CA LYS A 8 1.48 -12.74 -0.17
C LYS A 8 -0.01 -12.80 0.12
N HIS A 9 -0.74 -11.78 -0.31
CA HIS A 9 -2.19 -11.73 -0.27
C HIS A 9 -2.75 -11.22 -1.60
N THR A 10 -3.63 -12.01 -2.21
CA THR A 10 -4.30 -11.62 -3.45
C THR A 10 -5.65 -11.00 -3.12
N LEU A 11 -5.77 -9.70 -3.34
CA LEU A 11 -7.02 -8.96 -3.25
C LEU A 11 -7.93 -9.28 -4.45
N GLN A 12 -9.20 -9.53 -4.17
CA GLN A 12 -10.22 -9.66 -5.21
C GLN A 12 -11.10 -8.41 -5.21
N PHE A 13 -11.23 -7.77 -6.37
CA PHE A 13 -12.09 -6.59 -6.48
C PHE A 13 -13.56 -7.01 -6.44
N LYS A 14 -14.38 -6.32 -5.66
CA LYS A 14 -15.84 -6.52 -5.62
C LYS A 14 -16.49 -6.22 -6.99
N GLN A 15 -15.90 -5.29 -7.73
CA GLN A 15 -16.24 -4.98 -9.11
C GLN A 15 -14.96 -4.81 -9.91
N ALA A 16 -14.95 -5.28 -11.14
CA ALA A 16 -13.82 -5.13 -12.03
C ALA A 16 -13.44 -3.65 -12.19
N SER A 17 -12.17 -3.31 -11.97
CA SER A 17 -11.70 -1.93 -11.97
C SER A 17 -11.07 -1.58 -13.31
N GLY A 18 -11.73 -0.72 -14.08
CA GLY A 18 -11.20 -0.19 -15.34
C GLY A 18 -10.03 0.76 -15.09
N THR A 19 -8.96 0.58 -15.85
CA THR A 19 -7.82 1.48 -15.92
C THR A 19 -7.53 1.82 -17.38
N SER A 20 -6.72 2.85 -17.65
CA SER A 20 -6.26 3.16 -19.01
C SER A 20 -5.44 2.04 -19.67
N ARG A 21 -5.03 1.02 -18.93
CA ARG A 21 -4.21 -0.11 -19.38
C ARG A 21 -4.89 -1.47 -19.30
N GLY A 22 -6.17 -1.50 -18.93
CA GLY A 22 -6.93 -2.74 -18.84
C GLY A 22 -7.86 -2.80 -17.62
N VAL A 23 -8.42 -3.97 -17.42
CA VAL A 23 -9.39 -4.24 -16.35
C VAL A 23 -8.75 -5.13 -15.30
N LEU A 24 -8.67 -4.62 -14.07
CA LEU A 24 -8.16 -5.36 -12.93
C LEU A 24 -9.31 -6.09 -12.22
N LYS A 25 -9.16 -7.39 -12.00
CA LYS A 25 -10.06 -8.21 -11.19
C LYS A 25 -9.43 -8.63 -9.87
N THR A 26 -8.12 -8.76 -9.86
CA THR A 26 -7.31 -9.11 -8.69
C THR A 26 -6.10 -8.19 -8.58
N LYS A 27 -5.51 -8.13 -7.41
CA LYS A 27 -4.25 -7.42 -7.16
C LYS A 27 -3.47 -8.15 -6.09
N ASP A 28 -2.22 -8.48 -6.39
CA ASP A 28 -1.31 -9.04 -5.41
C ASP A 28 -0.66 -7.94 -4.56
N SER A 29 -0.57 -8.18 -3.28
CA SER A 29 0.19 -7.39 -2.31
C SER A 29 0.99 -8.32 -1.42
N TRP A 30 2.17 -7.91 -1.01
CA TRP A 30 2.98 -8.63 -0.04
C TRP A 30 3.12 -7.78 1.22
N PHE A 31 2.85 -8.39 2.35
CA PHE A 31 3.01 -7.75 3.66
C PHE A 31 4.33 -8.18 4.27
N LEU A 32 5.24 -7.24 4.44
CA LEU A 32 6.48 -7.43 5.17
C LEU A 32 6.20 -7.22 6.66
N ILE A 33 6.51 -8.24 7.47
CA ILE A 33 6.24 -8.25 8.90
C ILE A 33 7.55 -8.35 9.64
N LEU A 34 7.85 -7.33 10.44
CA LEU A 34 9.02 -7.25 11.30
C LEU A 34 8.63 -7.55 12.75
N CYS A 35 9.50 -8.29 13.44
CA CYS A 35 9.39 -8.52 14.89
C CYS A 35 10.70 -8.18 15.55
N ASP A 36 10.66 -7.53 16.71
CA ASP A 36 11.84 -7.36 17.55
C ASP A 36 12.02 -8.59 18.43
N THR A 37 13.22 -9.17 18.44
CA THR A 37 13.53 -10.34 19.30
C THR A 37 13.43 -10.03 20.79
N ASP A 38 13.66 -8.77 21.17
CA ASP A 38 13.63 -8.31 22.56
C ASP A 38 12.19 -7.94 23.00
N ASN A 39 11.28 -7.73 22.04
CA ASN A 39 9.86 -7.49 22.27
C ASN A 39 9.00 -8.24 21.22
N PRO A 40 8.88 -9.56 21.32
CA PRO A 40 8.25 -10.40 20.29
C PRO A 40 6.76 -10.16 20.08
N ASN A 41 6.08 -9.46 21.00
CA ASN A 41 4.68 -9.09 20.85
C ASN A 41 4.47 -7.85 20.00
N THR A 42 5.54 -7.09 19.71
CA THR A 42 5.49 -5.92 18.85
C THR A 42 5.85 -6.29 17.42
N GLN A 43 4.95 -6.01 16.49
CA GLN A 43 5.15 -6.23 15.08
C GLN A 43 5.02 -4.91 14.31
N GLY A 44 5.96 -4.67 13.39
CA GLY A 44 5.84 -3.63 12.36
C GLY A 44 5.39 -4.26 11.05
N ILE A 45 4.42 -3.66 10.38
CA ILE A 45 3.87 -4.16 9.11
C ILE A 45 3.99 -3.09 8.03
N GLY A 46 4.50 -3.49 6.85
CA GLY A 46 4.52 -2.67 5.66
C GLY A 46 3.96 -3.42 4.46
N GLU A 47 3.21 -2.74 3.62
CA GLU A 47 2.66 -3.30 2.39
C GLU A 47 3.58 -3.00 1.22
N CYS A 48 4.03 -4.05 0.54
CA CYS A 48 4.74 -4.00 -0.73
C CYS A 48 3.69 -4.24 -1.83
N SER A 49 3.23 -3.16 -2.44
CA SER A 49 2.06 -3.17 -3.31
C SER A 49 2.42 -2.77 -4.73
N ILE A 50 2.07 -3.60 -5.69
CA ILE A 50 2.33 -3.37 -7.11
C ILE A 50 1.05 -3.45 -7.92
N ILE A 51 1.08 -2.78 -9.07
CA ILE A 51 0.09 -2.97 -10.15
C ILE A 51 0.88 -3.38 -11.38
N GLU A 52 0.63 -4.60 -11.83
CA GLU A 52 1.29 -5.15 -13.01
C GLU A 52 1.14 -4.23 -14.23
N GLY A 53 2.23 -4.02 -14.94
CA GLY A 53 2.30 -3.11 -16.08
C GLY A 53 2.32 -1.61 -15.74
N LEU A 54 2.22 -1.23 -14.45
CA LEU A 54 2.32 0.16 -13.97
C LEU A 54 3.48 0.36 -13.01
N SER A 55 3.69 -0.55 -12.08
CA SER A 55 4.81 -0.50 -11.15
C SER A 55 6.12 -0.87 -11.85
N PRO A 56 7.23 -0.19 -11.56
CA PRO A 56 8.51 -0.43 -12.21
C PRO A 56 9.25 -1.67 -11.67
N ASP A 57 8.76 -2.25 -10.59
CA ASP A 57 9.39 -3.40 -9.94
C ASP A 57 9.38 -4.63 -10.85
N ASN A 58 10.49 -5.38 -10.89
CA ASN A 58 10.58 -6.63 -11.64
C ASN A 58 9.83 -7.74 -10.89
N LEU A 59 8.74 -8.23 -11.49
CA LEU A 59 7.87 -9.26 -10.89
C LEU A 59 8.54 -10.63 -10.80
N GLU A 60 9.39 -10.99 -11.77
CA GLU A 60 10.08 -12.29 -11.77
C GLU A 60 11.04 -12.43 -10.59
N GLU A 61 11.66 -11.32 -10.17
CA GLU A 61 12.59 -11.28 -9.05
C GLU A 61 11.94 -10.84 -7.73
N TYR A 62 10.65 -10.53 -7.72
CA TYR A 62 10.01 -9.83 -6.62
C TYR A 62 10.05 -10.59 -5.29
N GLU A 63 9.63 -11.85 -5.28
CA GLU A 63 9.62 -12.66 -4.05
C GLU A 63 11.03 -13.06 -3.61
N SER A 64 11.95 -13.30 -4.55
CA SER A 64 13.36 -13.52 -4.20
C SER A 64 13.99 -12.28 -3.57
N LYS A 65 13.60 -11.07 -4.01
CA LYS A 65 14.03 -9.82 -3.40
C LYS A 65 13.44 -9.61 -2.01
N LEU A 66 12.17 -9.95 -1.80
CA LEU A 66 11.54 -9.95 -0.47
C LEU A 66 12.23 -10.93 0.49
N GLN A 67 12.58 -12.13 0.00
CA GLN A 67 13.33 -13.10 0.78
C GLN A 67 14.70 -12.55 1.18
N PHE A 68 15.42 -11.94 0.23
CA PHE A 68 16.69 -11.26 0.52
C PHE A 68 16.55 -10.19 1.59
N VAL A 69 15.47 -9.38 1.57
CA VAL A 69 15.19 -8.39 2.63
C VAL A 69 15.01 -9.06 3.98
N CYS A 70 14.25 -10.17 4.04
CA CYS A 70 14.01 -10.89 5.29
C CYS A 70 15.30 -11.43 5.90
N GLU A 71 16.19 -11.98 5.07
CA GLU A 71 17.47 -12.56 5.50
C GLU A 71 18.48 -11.49 5.95
N ASN A 72 18.38 -10.28 5.39
CA ASN A 72 19.33 -9.19 5.63
C ASN A 72 18.75 -8.01 6.40
N ILE A 73 17.64 -8.20 7.13
CA ILE A 73 16.86 -7.11 7.75
C ILE A 73 17.69 -6.22 8.70
N ASN A 74 18.75 -6.74 9.27
CA ASN A 74 19.62 -5.98 10.19
C ASN A 74 20.75 -5.22 9.46
N GLN A 75 20.85 -5.32 8.12
CA GLN A 75 21.89 -4.69 7.28
C GLN A 75 21.28 -3.53 6.46
N LYS A 76 20.77 -2.50 7.15
CA LYS A 76 19.92 -1.44 6.55
C LYS A 76 20.54 -0.73 5.34
N GLU A 77 21.84 -0.39 5.40
CA GLU A 77 22.53 0.32 4.31
C GLU A 77 22.60 -0.52 3.03
N GLN A 78 22.88 -1.82 3.18
CA GLN A 78 22.91 -2.75 2.05
C GLN A 78 21.52 -2.95 1.43
N LEU A 79 20.47 -2.97 2.26
CA LEU A 79 19.10 -3.09 1.80
C LEU A 79 18.68 -1.89 0.94
N LEU A 80 18.99 -0.66 1.35
CA LEU A 80 18.65 0.54 0.59
C LEU A 80 19.27 0.52 -0.81
N ILE A 81 20.53 0.11 -0.93
CA ILE A 81 21.22 -0.03 -2.22
C ILE A 81 20.56 -1.13 -3.07
N ALA A 82 20.33 -2.31 -2.46
CA ALA A 82 19.76 -3.47 -3.15
C ALA A 82 18.32 -3.27 -3.63
N LEU A 83 17.58 -2.34 -3.01
CA LEU A 83 16.18 -2.06 -3.30
C LEU A 83 15.97 -0.88 -4.28
N SER A 84 17.03 -0.27 -4.79
CA SER A 84 16.94 0.90 -5.70
C SER A 84 16.06 0.67 -6.94
N LYS A 85 15.91 -0.59 -7.40
CA LYS A 85 15.04 -0.99 -8.52
C LYS A 85 13.71 -1.63 -8.07
N PHE A 86 13.44 -1.64 -6.77
CA PHE A 86 12.22 -2.23 -6.17
C PHE A 86 11.56 -1.22 -5.21
N PRO A 87 11.05 -0.09 -5.73
CA PRO A 87 10.52 0.98 -4.89
C PRO A 87 9.33 0.56 -4.04
N SER A 88 8.51 -0.40 -4.48
CA SER A 88 7.40 -0.90 -3.67
C SER A 88 7.87 -1.72 -2.47
N ILE A 89 8.93 -2.52 -2.62
CA ILE A 89 9.55 -3.25 -1.51
C ILE A 89 10.24 -2.28 -0.56
N GLN A 90 10.94 -1.28 -1.10
CA GLN A 90 11.56 -0.23 -0.28
C GLN A 90 10.51 0.49 0.56
N PHE A 91 9.40 0.92 -0.03
CA PHE A 91 8.29 1.57 0.69
C PHE A 91 7.70 0.67 1.78
N GLY A 92 7.47 -0.61 1.49
CA GLY A 92 6.99 -1.59 2.47
C GLY A 92 7.99 -1.76 3.63
N LEU A 93 9.28 -1.85 3.34
CA LEU A 93 10.33 -1.94 4.36
C LEU A 93 10.38 -0.70 5.25
N GLU A 94 10.40 0.50 4.65
CA GLU A 94 10.40 1.77 5.39
C GLU A 94 9.16 1.89 6.28
N THR A 95 7.99 1.53 5.75
CA THR A 95 6.72 1.56 6.49
C THR A 95 6.73 0.58 7.65
N ALA A 96 7.22 -0.66 7.46
CA ALA A 96 7.34 -1.66 8.53
C ALA A 96 8.31 -1.23 9.63
N LEU A 97 9.43 -0.59 9.26
CA LEU A 97 10.39 -0.04 10.22
C LEU A 97 9.82 1.11 11.03
N LEU A 98 9.03 2.01 10.42
CA LEU A 98 8.32 3.08 11.12
C LEU A 98 7.25 2.51 12.05
N ASP A 99 6.53 1.48 11.62
CA ASP A 99 5.47 0.88 12.44
C ASP A 99 6.04 0.17 13.68
N ILE A 100 7.17 -0.56 13.54
CA ILE A 100 7.79 -1.19 14.72
C ILE A 100 8.37 -0.13 15.68
N GLN A 101 8.90 0.98 15.17
CA GLN A 101 9.33 2.12 15.99
C GLN A 101 8.15 2.78 16.73
N ALA A 102 6.95 2.74 16.13
CA ALA A 102 5.70 3.20 16.73
C ALA A 102 5.01 2.11 17.59
N ASN A 103 5.75 1.08 18.02
CA ASN A 103 5.26 -0.06 18.81
C ASN A 103 4.10 -0.81 18.15
N GLY A 104 4.09 -0.91 16.81
CA GLY A 104 3.06 -1.60 16.04
C GLY A 104 1.68 -0.93 16.08
N SER A 105 1.64 0.36 16.39
CA SER A 105 0.38 1.11 16.59
C SER A 105 -0.33 1.48 15.29
N LYS A 106 0.29 1.29 14.13
CA LYS A 106 -0.16 1.73 12.80
C LYS A 106 -0.25 3.26 12.64
N ASN A 107 0.13 4.02 13.66
CA ASN A 107 0.17 5.49 13.66
C ASN A 107 1.60 5.96 13.43
N LEU A 108 2.05 5.94 12.18
CA LEU A 108 3.45 6.18 11.81
C LEU A 108 3.87 7.64 12.01
N PHE A 109 2.95 8.57 11.84
CA PHE A 109 3.24 10.01 11.89
C PHE A 109 2.36 10.72 12.90
N ARG A 110 2.99 11.51 13.77
CA ARG A 110 2.28 12.32 14.78
C ARG A 110 1.79 13.63 14.14
N SER A 111 0.84 13.56 13.22
CA SER A 111 0.20 14.73 12.63
C SER A 111 -1.00 15.21 13.46
N HIS A 112 -1.43 16.46 13.22
CA HIS A 112 -2.65 17.01 13.83
C HIS A 112 -3.89 16.17 13.44
N PHE A 113 -3.96 15.73 12.20
CA PHE A 113 -5.01 14.84 11.68
C PHE A 113 -5.13 13.54 12.51
N VAL A 114 -4.00 12.86 12.74
CA VAL A 114 -3.97 11.58 13.48
C VAL A 114 -4.34 11.77 14.96
N ARG A 115 -3.91 12.89 15.58
CA ARG A 115 -4.14 13.14 17.01
C ARG A 115 -5.53 13.65 17.34
N SER A 116 -6.12 14.48 16.46
CA SER A 116 -7.33 15.23 16.76
C SER A 116 -8.56 14.73 16.04
N ASN A 117 -8.47 13.67 15.25
CA ASN A 117 -9.54 13.20 14.36
C ASN A 117 -10.09 14.32 13.45
N SER A 118 -9.27 15.31 13.14
CA SER A 118 -9.66 16.42 12.26
C SER A 118 -9.91 15.89 10.84
N PRO A 119 -11.06 16.16 10.23
CA PRO A 119 -11.36 15.67 8.90
C PRO A 119 -10.47 16.33 7.83
N ILE A 120 -10.08 15.56 6.83
CA ILE A 120 -9.45 16.06 5.61
C ILE A 120 -10.47 16.04 4.50
N LYS A 121 -10.64 17.17 3.80
CA LYS A 121 -11.51 17.24 2.62
C LYS A 121 -10.96 16.37 1.51
N ILE A 122 -11.82 15.52 0.94
CA ILE A 122 -11.50 14.65 -0.20
C ILE A 122 -12.49 14.87 -1.33
N ASN A 123 -12.12 14.46 -2.54
CA ASN A 123 -13.04 14.44 -3.69
C ASN A 123 -13.88 13.16 -3.73
N GLY A 124 -15.06 13.25 -4.29
CA GLY A 124 -15.84 12.09 -4.73
C GLY A 124 -15.26 11.53 -6.03
N LEU A 125 -14.78 10.28 -6.03
CA LEU A 125 -14.26 9.63 -7.22
C LEU A 125 -15.38 9.05 -8.06
N ILE A 126 -15.36 9.38 -9.36
CA ILE A 126 -16.21 8.80 -10.40
C ILE A 126 -15.34 7.88 -11.26
N TRP A 127 -15.60 6.59 -11.17
CA TRP A 127 -14.91 5.60 -11.97
C TRP A 127 -15.38 5.65 -13.42
N MET A 128 -14.44 5.38 -14.35
CA MET A 128 -14.77 5.27 -15.77
C MET A 128 -15.76 4.14 -16.03
N GLY A 129 -16.63 4.35 -16.99
CA GLY A 129 -17.63 3.39 -17.42
C GLY A 129 -18.48 4.00 -18.54
N ASN A 130 -19.62 3.38 -18.85
CA ASN A 130 -20.56 3.99 -19.76
C ASN A 130 -21.19 5.24 -19.13
N LYS A 131 -21.84 6.07 -19.97
CA LYS A 131 -22.40 7.35 -19.57
C LYS A 131 -23.37 7.24 -18.38
N ASP A 132 -24.27 6.26 -18.41
CA ASP A 132 -25.31 6.10 -17.39
C ASP A 132 -24.70 5.71 -16.03
N PHE A 133 -23.75 4.79 -16.03
CA PHE A 133 -22.99 4.41 -14.83
C PHE A 133 -22.22 5.60 -14.24
N MET A 134 -21.59 6.43 -15.05
CA MET A 134 -20.88 7.62 -14.56
C MET A 134 -21.84 8.67 -14.03
N LEU A 135 -22.98 8.91 -14.71
CA LEU A 135 -24.00 9.85 -14.23
C LEU A 135 -24.60 9.43 -12.89
N GLU A 136 -24.86 8.16 -12.69
CA GLU A 136 -25.39 7.64 -11.43
C GLU A 136 -24.38 7.84 -10.27
N GLN A 137 -23.09 7.57 -10.52
CA GLN A 137 -22.04 7.86 -9.54
C GLN A 137 -21.98 9.37 -9.19
N ILE A 138 -22.11 10.26 -10.18
CA ILE A 138 -22.10 11.71 -9.96
C ILE A 138 -23.26 12.10 -9.04
N LYS A 139 -24.49 11.66 -9.33
CA LYS A 139 -25.68 11.93 -8.49
C LYS A 139 -25.45 11.47 -7.06
N THR A 140 -25.06 10.21 -6.89
CA THR A 140 -24.77 9.64 -5.56
C THR A 140 -23.71 10.44 -4.80
N LYS A 141 -22.63 10.89 -5.46
CA LYS A 141 -21.59 11.67 -4.78
C LYS A 141 -22.05 13.06 -4.39
N ILE A 142 -22.90 13.70 -5.21
CA ILE A 142 -23.52 15.00 -4.87
C ILE A 142 -24.47 14.84 -3.66
N GLU A 143 -25.30 13.82 -3.65
CA GLU A 143 -26.22 13.51 -2.55
C GLU A 143 -25.47 13.22 -1.23
N LEU A 144 -24.29 12.59 -1.32
CA LEU A 144 -23.39 12.37 -0.19
C LEU A 144 -22.64 13.64 0.27
N GLY A 145 -22.86 14.79 -0.37
CA GLY A 145 -22.30 16.09 0.03
C GLY A 145 -20.87 16.37 -0.42
N PHE A 146 -20.33 15.62 -1.41
CA PHE A 146 -19.03 15.94 -1.98
C PHE A 146 -19.07 17.26 -2.75
N SER A 147 -18.23 18.21 -2.40
CA SER A 147 -18.09 19.52 -3.05
C SER A 147 -17.13 19.52 -4.25
N CYS A 148 -16.37 18.44 -4.44
CA CYS A 148 -15.42 18.25 -5.53
C CYS A 148 -15.54 16.84 -6.07
N LEU A 149 -15.63 16.68 -7.40
CA LEU A 149 -15.70 15.38 -8.06
C LEU A 149 -14.48 15.21 -8.96
N LYS A 150 -13.88 14.02 -8.92
CA LYS A 150 -12.78 13.62 -9.79
C LYS A 150 -13.26 12.52 -10.73
N LEU A 151 -13.35 12.83 -12.02
CA LEU A 151 -13.71 11.87 -13.06
C LEU A 151 -12.45 11.16 -13.58
N LYS A 152 -12.53 9.84 -13.69
CA LYS A 152 -11.60 9.04 -14.51
C LYS A 152 -12.20 8.88 -15.90
N ILE A 153 -11.47 9.33 -16.92
CA ILE A 153 -11.81 9.27 -18.35
C ILE A 153 -10.69 8.56 -19.11
#